data_365488f7c2809d9ff5a497aa24097c37
#
_entry.id   365488f7c2809d9ff5a497aa24097c37
#
_cell.length_a   1.000
_cell.length_b   1.000
_cell.length_c   1.000
_cell.angle_alpha   90.00
_cell.angle_beta   90.00
_cell.angle_gamma   90.00
#
_symmetry.space_group_name_H-M   'P 1'
#
loop_
_entity.id
_entity.type
_entity.pdbx_description
1 polymer ?
#
loop_
_entity_poly.entity_id
_entity_poly.type
_entity_poly.pdbx_seq_one_letter_code
_entity_poly.pdbx_strand_id
1 'polypeptide(L)'
;SPPDSLKDVLTAIVKNNSLIVGSGIAFIPGYYKEKGKYFMPYAFSINEGAEEIVNYLKLGGADYDYPCMDWYLIPKLLKTSYWSEPYYDTGGGNTIMSTYALPLRNPQGEVYAIFTANISLSRFTDMVNKLKPYQSSYTFLLSRNGSFLTHPDREKIMNETIFSVALGKNDVQEEEIGRNILNGVTGTAQFNNAEQDSYALYTAIPNCGWSVCTICPSQVILHNLDATSHRIIYIFLAGMLVLLPLIYQIIHRLVRPLRKFSESARSIATGRFDVALPEVHSKDEIKDLHDSLVYMQQSLSGYVSELRTTTASKERIESELSIAREIQMGMIPKIFPPYPEREDVDLHAILHPAKEVGGDLYDFFIDNDRLYFVIG
;
A
#
# COMPACT_ATOMS: atom_id res chain seq x y z
N SER A 1 63.38 -3.20 -2.17
CA SER A 1 63.75 -4.41 -2.91
C SER A 1 64.82 -4.06 -3.93
N PRO A 2 65.76 -4.96 -4.23
CA PRO A 2 66.71 -4.78 -5.31
C PRO A 2 65.97 -4.55 -6.63
N PRO A 3 66.50 -3.76 -7.59
CA PRO A 3 65.82 -3.49 -8.85
C PRO A 3 65.41 -4.70 -9.67
N ASP A 4 66.09 -5.81 -9.49
CA ASP A 4 65.85 -7.05 -10.24
C ASP A 4 64.63 -7.85 -9.70
N SER A 5 64.25 -7.71 -8.43
CA SER A 5 63.05 -8.34 -7.84
C SER A 5 61.76 -7.61 -8.23
N LEU A 6 61.81 -6.41 -8.77
CA LEU A 6 60.64 -5.66 -9.19
C LEU A 6 59.95 -6.25 -10.39
N LYS A 7 60.73 -6.95 -11.27
CA LYS A 7 60.15 -7.63 -12.45
C LYS A 7 59.13 -8.67 -12.02
N ASP A 8 59.47 -9.54 -11.08
CA ASP A 8 58.56 -10.63 -10.67
C ASP A 8 57.29 -10.10 -10.00
N VAL A 9 57.42 -9.05 -9.18
CA VAL A 9 56.28 -8.41 -8.51
C VAL A 9 55.34 -7.77 -9.52
N LEU A 10 55.87 -6.98 -10.46
CA LEU A 10 55.06 -6.29 -11.46
C LEU A 10 54.38 -7.27 -12.44
N THR A 11 55.13 -8.32 -12.84
CA THR A 11 54.59 -9.39 -13.67
C THR A 11 53.44 -10.15 -12.97
N ALA A 12 53.61 -10.46 -11.69
CA ALA A 12 52.59 -11.10 -10.88
C ALA A 12 51.32 -10.25 -10.73
N ILE A 13 51.48 -8.91 -10.56
CA ILE A 13 50.32 -7.98 -10.48
C ILE A 13 49.51 -8.03 -11.78
N VAL A 14 50.14 -7.93 -12.95
CA VAL A 14 49.47 -7.96 -14.23
C VAL A 14 48.86 -9.35 -14.51
N LYS A 15 49.60 -10.44 -14.23
CA LYS A 15 49.16 -11.81 -14.51
C LYS A 15 47.93 -12.21 -13.66
N ASN A 16 47.85 -11.73 -12.41
CA ASN A 16 46.81 -12.15 -11.47
C ASN A 16 45.57 -11.26 -11.52
N ASN A 17 45.55 -10.20 -12.35
CA ASN A 17 44.43 -9.26 -12.44
C ASN A 17 44.05 -9.00 -13.90
N SER A 18 43.00 -9.59 -14.36
CA SER A 18 42.53 -9.47 -15.76
C SER A 18 42.16 -8.05 -16.20
N LEU A 19 41.88 -7.15 -15.28
CA LEU A 19 41.60 -5.72 -15.56
C LEU A 19 42.87 -4.88 -15.69
N ILE A 20 43.95 -5.27 -15.00
CA ILE A 20 45.23 -4.57 -15.02
C ILE A 20 46.02 -5.00 -16.26
N VAL A 21 46.14 -4.11 -17.23
CA VAL A 21 46.89 -4.37 -18.46
C VAL A 21 48.35 -3.95 -18.36
N GLY A 22 48.71 -3.14 -17.36
CA GLY A 22 50.07 -2.71 -17.12
C GLY A 22 50.27 -2.31 -15.68
N SER A 23 51.50 -2.49 -15.17
CA SER A 23 51.91 -2.02 -13.87
C SER A 23 53.38 -1.64 -13.88
N GLY A 24 53.73 -0.55 -13.22
CA GLY A 24 55.10 -0.06 -13.18
C GLY A 24 55.44 0.71 -11.92
N ILE A 25 56.72 1.01 -11.77
CA ILE A 25 57.23 1.89 -10.74
C ILE A 25 58.15 2.94 -11.38
N ALA A 26 57.65 4.17 -11.49
CA ALA A 26 58.41 5.29 -12.05
C ALA A 26 59.20 5.99 -10.95
N PHE A 27 60.50 5.80 -10.92
CA PHE A 27 61.39 6.43 -9.94
C PHE A 27 61.65 7.89 -10.29
N ILE A 28 61.91 8.72 -9.28
CA ILE A 28 62.36 10.09 -9.53
C ILE A 28 63.67 10.09 -10.32
N PRO A 29 63.85 11.04 -11.25
CA PRO A 29 65.07 11.11 -12.09
C PRO A 29 66.32 11.05 -11.26
N GLY A 30 67.28 10.13 -11.58
CA GLY A 30 68.55 9.96 -10.91
C GLY A 30 68.52 9.19 -9.58
N TYR A 31 67.41 8.59 -9.18
CA TYR A 31 67.31 7.78 -7.95
C TYR A 31 68.27 6.58 -7.95
N TYR A 32 68.29 5.85 -9.05
CA TYR A 32 69.29 4.78 -9.28
C TYR A 32 70.33 5.25 -10.28
N LYS A 33 71.45 5.73 -9.80
CA LYS A 33 72.51 6.29 -10.66
C LYS A 33 73.04 5.29 -11.71
N GLU A 34 73.12 3.99 -11.36
CA GLU A 34 73.54 2.91 -12.22
C GLU A 34 72.50 2.53 -13.32
N LYS A 35 71.25 2.92 -13.19
CA LYS A 35 70.20 2.61 -14.17
C LYS A 35 69.91 3.79 -15.13
N GLY A 36 70.67 4.90 -15.01
CA GLY A 36 70.53 6.12 -15.82
C GLY A 36 69.65 7.18 -15.18
N LYS A 37 69.39 8.28 -15.93
CA LYS A 37 68.58 9.42 -15.45
C LYS A 37 67.13 9.04 -15.21
N TYR A 38 66.53 8.22 -16.11
CA TYR A 38 65.15 7.78 -16.03
C TYR A 38 65.09 6.25 -15.88
N PHE A 39 64.35 5.79 -14.90
CA PHE A 39 64.21 4.37 -14.63
C PHE A 39 62.76 4.05 -14.20
N MET A 40 62.05 3.36 -15.07
CA MET A 40 60.67 2.85 -14.83
C MET A 40 60.57 1.38 -15.30
N PRO A 41 60.81 0.41 -14.40
CA PRO A 41 60.42 -0.97 -14.67
C PRO A 41 58.89 -1.06 -14.89
N TYR A 42 58.49 -1.72 -15.95
CA TYR A 42 57.09 -1.80 -16.38
C TYR A 42 56.76 -3.20 -16.94
N ALA A 43 55.72 -3.81 -16.43
CA ALA A 43 55.16 -5.04 -16.92
C ALA A 43 53.79 -4.76 -17.58
N PHE A 44 53.49 -5.36 -18.69
CA PHE A 44 52.23 -5.18 -19.41
C PHE A 44 51.82 -6.44 -20.13
N SER A 45 50.48 -6.63 -20.31
CA SER A 45 49.91 -7.74 -21.05
C SER A 45 49.55 -7.33 -22.46
N ILE A 46 49.82 -8.23 -23.41
CA ILE A 46 49.37 -8.14 -24.80
C ILE A 46 48.52 -9.38 -25.09
N ASN A 47 47.40 -9.20 -25.76
CA ASN A 47 46.59 -10.29 -26.25
C ASN A 47 47.14 -10.70 -27.64
N GLU A 48 47.81 -11.83 -27.73
CA GLU A 48 48.18 -12.47 -29.00
C GLU A 48 47.28 -13.70 -29.20
N GLY A 49 46.18 -13.50 -29.92
CA GLY A 49 45.20 -14.58 -30.15
C GLY A 49 44.44 -14.98 -28.87
N ALA A 50 44.52 -16.25 -28.48
CA ALA A 50 43.84 -16.78 -27.28
C ALA A 50 44.67 -16.69 -26.00
N GLU A 51 45.95 -16.34 -26.10
CA GLU A 51 46.88 -16.29 -24.95
C GLU A 51 47.19 -14.83 -24.56
N GLU A 52 47.24 -14.58 -23.26
CA GLU A 52 47.67 -13.31 -22.68
C GLU A 52 49.14 -13.43 -22.25
N ILE A 53 50.03 -12.73 -22.98
CA ILE A 53 51.45 -12.74 -22.72
C ILE A 53 51.83 -11.51 -21.91
N VAL A 54 52.50 -11.68 -20.77
CA VAL A 54 53.03 -10.58 -19.97
C VAL A 54 54.46 -10.29 -20.36
N ASN A 55 54.68 -9.09 -20.86
CA ASN A 55 55.97 -8.54 -21.26
C ASN A 55 56.54 -7.63 -20.17
N TYR A 56 57.84 -7.43 -20.18
CA TYR A 56 58.56 -6.53 -19.27
C TYR A 56 59.46 -5.60 -20.05
N LEU A 57 59.35 -4.31 -19.72
CA LEU A 57 60.14 -3.25 -20.35
C LEU A 57 60.79 -2.36 -19.26
N LYS A 58 61.80 -1.61 -19.68
CA LYS A 58 62.30 -0.45 -18.93
C LYS A 58 61.92 0.78 -19.71
N LEU A 59 61.00 1.54 -19.17
CA LEU A 59 60.55 2.79 -19.77
C LEU A 59 61.38 3.96 -19.20
N GLY A 60 61.45 5.02 -19.98
CA GLY A 60 62.14 6.27 -19.65
C GLY A 60 63.23 6.66 -20.66
N GLY A 61 63.32 7.90 -20.97
CA GLY A 61 64.22 8.47 -21.96
C GLY A 61 63.49 9.39 -22.96
N ALA A 62 64.12 9.57 -24.14
CA ALA A 62 63.54 10.47 -25.16
C ALA A 62 62.21 10.00 -25.71
N ASP A 63 62.01 8.66 -25.75
CA ASP A 63 60.80 8.05 -26.33
C ASP A 63 59.65 7.90 -25.32
N TYR A 64 59.95 8.06 -24.03
CA TYR A 64 58.92 7.96 -22.98
C TYR A 64 59.28 8.85 -21.80
N ASP A 65 58.93 10.12 -21.86
CA ASP A 65 59.22 11.13 -20.86
C ASP A 65 58.15 11.14 -19.76
N TYR A 66 58.12 10.06 -18.94
CA TYR A 66 57.12 9.88 -17.86
C TYR A 66 57.12 11.03 -16.83
N PRO A 67 58.22 11.74 -16.52
CA PRO A 67 58.19 12.88 -15.61
C PRO A 67 57.23 14.00 -16.00
N CYS A 68 56.86 14.10 -17.29
CA CYS A 68 55.93 15.11 -17.81
C CYS A 68 54.47 14.63 -17.82
N MET A 69 54.22 13.35 -17.52
CA MET A 69 52.89 12.77 -17.54
C MET A 69 52.09 13.11 -16.28
N ASP A 70 50.79 13.40 -16.45
CA ASP A 70 49.86 13.74 -15.35
C ASP A 70 49.82 12.67 -14.26
N TRP A 71 49.75 11.38 -14.63
CA TRP A 71 49.77 10.27 -13.70
C TRP A 71 51.05 10.16 -12.86
N TYR A 72 52.13 10.83 -13.27
CA TYR A 72 53.35 10.93 -12.47
C TYR A 72 53.42 12.26 -11.67
N LEU A 73 53.15 13.39 -12.34
CA LEU A 73 53.28 14.73 -11.73
C LEU A 73 52.25 14.96 -10.62
N ILE A 74 50.98 14.65 -10.86
CA ILE A 74 49.91 14.95 -9.92
C ILE A 74 50.13 14.22 -8.59
N PRO A 75 50.29 12.88 -8.52
CA PRO A 75 50.51 12.21 -7.25
C PRO A 75 51.84 12.59 -6.59
N LYS A 76 52.87 12.96 -7.36
CA LYS A 76 54.13 13.46 -6.83
C LYS A 76 53.95 14.78 -6.11
N LEU A 77 53.26 15.74 -6.70
CA LEU A 77 53.04 17.08 -6.16
C LEU A 77 52.04 17.09 -5.01
N LEU A 78 50.90 16.40 -5.19
CA LEU A 78 49.83 16.35 -4.19
C LEU A 78 50.15 15.36 -3.07
N LYS A 79 51.09 14.45 -3.25
CA LYS A 79 51.44 13.38 -2.32
C LYS A 79 50.26 12.48 -1.93
N THR A 80 49.27 12.30 -2.84
CA THR A 80 48.10 11.46 -2.68
C THR A 80 47.96 10.54 -3.89
N SER A 81 47.23 9.45 -3.72
CA SER A 81 46.87 8.61 -4.88
C SER A 81 45.99 9.38 -5.88
N TYR A 82 46.13 9.03 -7.12
CA TYR A 82 45.46 9.72 -8.22
C TYR A 82 45.01 8.75 -9.29
N TRP A 83 43.81 8.92 -9.81
CA TRP A 83 43.31 8.31 -11.04
C TRP A 83 43.45 9.28 -12.19
N SER A 84 44.15 8.89 -13.26
CA SER A 84 44.30 9.73 -14.45
C SER A 84 43.01 9.81 -15.25
N GLU A 85 42.84 10.89 -16.01
CA GLU A 85 41.90 10.91 -17.12
C GLU A 85 42.28 9.83 -18.15
N PRO A 86 41.33 9.38 -19.05
CA PRO A 86 41.65 8.47 -20.11
C PRO A 86 42.76 9.00 -21.02
N TYR A 87 43.70 8.16 -21.37
CA TYR A 87 44.74 8.47 -22.36
C TYR A 87 45.15 7.24 -23.18
N TYR A 88 45.73 7.47 -24.32
CA TYR A 88 46.33 6.40 -25.13
C TYR A 88 47.81 6.27 -24.75
N ASP A 89 48.21 5.10 -24.27
CA ASP A 89 49.57 4.86 -23.77
C ASP A 89 50.50 4.39 -24.89
N THR A 90 51.12 5.36 -25.54
CA THR A 90 52.09 5.09 -26.63
C THR A 90 53.39 4.56 -26.07
N GLY A 91 53.81 3.36 -26.45
CA GLY A 91 55.06 2.75 -26.05
C GLY A 91 55.05 1.94 -24.75
N GLY A 92 53.97 2.05 -23.95
CA GLY A 92 53.82 1.26 -22.72
C GLY A 92 52.88 0.03 -22.90
N GLY A 93 51.73 0.20 -23.51
CA GLY A 93 50.77 -0.90 -23.71
C GLY A 93 49.98 -0.73 -25.01
N ASN A 94 50.15 0.38 -25.68
CA ASN A 94 49.47 0.76 -26.93
C ASN A 94 47.94 0.56 -26.86
N THR A 95 47.35 0.97 -25.78
CA THR A 95 45.90 0.86 -25.54
C THR A 95 45.38 2.08 -24.82
N ILE A 96 44.07 2.30 -24.90
CA ILE A 96 43.39 3.33 -24.11
C ILE A 96 43.25 2.83 -22.69
N MET A 97 43.75 3.61 -21.74
CA MET A 97 43.76 3.24 -20.32
C MET A 97 43.50 4.43 -19.39
N SER A 98 43.18 4.12 -18.16
CA SER A 98 43.28 5.03 -17.03
C SER A 98 44.23 4.41 -16.00
N THR A 99 45.05 5.25 -15.38
CA THR A 99 46.12 4.83 -14.45
C THR A 99 45.78 5.21 -13.04
N TYR A 100 45.76 4.21 -12.14
CA TYR A 100 45.86 4.44 -10.72
C TYR A 100 47.33 4.63 -10.36
N ALA A 101 47.66 5.79 -9.84
CA ALA A 101 49.03 6.17 -9.47
C ALA A 101 49.13 6.41 -7.96
N LEU A 102 50.08 5.70 -7.30
CA LEU A 102 50.30 5.77 -5.86
C LEU A 102 51.72 6.26 -5.58
N PRO A 103 51.91 7.42 -4.87
CA PRO A 103 53.23 7.88 -4.51
C PRO A 103 53.86 7.02 -3.40
N LEU A 104 55.00 6.46 -3.70
CA LEU A 104 55.84 5.74 -2.74
C LEU A 104 56.73 6.70 -2.02
N ARG A 105 56.76 6.65 -0.67
CA ARG A 105 57.46 7.60 0.19
C ARG A 105 58.50 6.90 1.02
N ASN A 106 59.58 7.62 1.28
CA ASN A 106 60.58 7.23 2.28
C ASN A 106 60.09 7.54 3.72
N PRO A 107 60.76 7.09 4.76
CA PRO A 107 60.40 7.39 6.15
C PRO A 107 60.33 8.88 6.48
N GLN A 108 60.96 9.72 5.69
CA GLN A 108 60.99 11.19 5.83
C GLN A 108 59.76 11.84 5.12
N GLY A 109 58.94 11.03 4.46
CA GLY A 109 57.75 11.51 3.76
C GLY A 109 58.00 12.04 2.33
N GLU A 110 59.20 11.89 1.81
CA GLU A 110 59.58 12.34 0.47
C GLU A 110 59.18 11.25 -0.56
N VAL A 111 58.60 11.68 -1.69
CA VAL A 111 58.22 10.76 -2.77
C VAL A 111 59.46 10.37 -3.55
N TYR A 112 59.82 9.09 -3.58
CA TYR A 112 60.95 8.58 -4.34
C TYR A 112 60.54 7.80 -5.61
N ALA A 113 59.26 7.40 -5.72
CA ALA A 113 58.76 6.74 -6.89
C ALA A 113 57.21 6.84 -6.93
N ILE A 114 56.66 6.63 -8.10
CA ILE A 114 55.19 6.46 -8.30
C ILE A 114 54.95 5.02 -8.77
N PHE A 115 54.18 4.28 -8.01
CA PHE A 115 53.61 2.99 -8.43
C PHE A 115 52.40 3.22 -9.33
N THR A 116 52.28 2.45 -10.42
CA THR A 116 51.15 2.56 -11.36
C THR A 116 50.47 1.20 -11.57
N ALA A 117 49.15 1.24 -11.64
CA ALA A 117 48.33 0.15 -12.11
C ALA A 117 47.38 0.67 -13.21
N ASN A 118 47.54 0.12 -14.42
CA ASN A 118 46.88 0.65 -15.60
C ASN A 118 45.70 -0.26 -15.95
N ILE A 119 44.50 0.32 -16.05
CA ILE A 119 43.27 -0.39 -16.39
C ILE A 119 42.93 -0.11 -17.84
N SER A 120 42.80 -1.16 -18.68
CA SER A 120 42.28 -1.02 -20.04
C SER A 120 40.81 -0.64 -20.03
N LEU A 121 40.47 0.49 -20.64
CA LEU A 121 39.09 0.94 -20.69
C LEU A 121 38.19 0.04 -21.55
N SER A 122 38.75 -0.64 -22.56
CA SER A 122 37.98 -1.62 -23.35
C SER A 122 37.60 -2.84 -22.51
N ARG A 123 38.55 -3.46 -21.78
CA ARG A 123 38.26 -4.58 -20.86
C ARG A 123 37.30 -4.17 -19.77
N PHE A 124 37.45 -2.96 -19.25
CA PHE A 124 36.58 -2.43 -18.20
C PHE A 124 35.17 -2.17 -18.72
N THR A 125 35.02 -1.65 -19.96
CA THR A 125 33.73 -1.54 -20.65
C THR A 125 33.02 -2.90 -20.79
N ASP A 126 33.75 -3.93 -21.19
CA ASP A 126 33.19 -5.27 -21.33
C ASP A 126 32.72 -5.86 -20.01
N MET A 127 33.42 -5.56 -18.91
CA MET A 127 32.99 -5.94 -17.55
C MET A 127 31.73 -5.19 -17.14
N VAL A 128 31.72 -3.89 -17.28
CA VAL A 128 30.57 -3.03 -16.88
C VAL A 128 29.32 -3.39 -17.69
N ASN A 129 29.47 -3.71 -18.97
CA ASN A 129 28.35 -4.13 -19.82
C ASN A 129 27.70 -5.45 -19.38
N LYS A 130 28.41 -6.30 -18.61
CA LYS A 130 27.83 -7.52 -18.01
C LYS A 130 26.99 -7.24 -16.77
N LEU A 131 27.15 -6.08 -16.15
CA LEU A 131 26.49 -5.69 -14.89
C LEU A 131 25.16 -4.92 -15.11
N LYS A 132 24.67 -4.90 -16.33
CA LYS A 132 23.41 -4.20 -16.65
C LYS A 132 22.20 -4.87 -15.97
N PRO A 133 21.29 -4.10 -15.37
CA PRO A 133 20.13 -4.64 -14.64
C PRO A 133 19.07 -5.25 -15.59
N TYR A 134 19.00 -4.79 -16.83
CA TYR A 134 18.07 -5.28 -17.88
C TYR A 134 18.80 -5.43 -19.20
N GLN A 135 18.34 -6.32 -20.07
CA GLN A 135 18.98 -6.56 -21.38
C GLN A 135 19.08 -5.29 -22.26
N SER A 136 18.08 -4.43 -22.20
CA SER A 136 18.02 -3.18 -22.96
C SER A 136 18.62 -1.97 -22.22
N SER A 137 19.08 -2.14 -20.98
CA SER A 137 19.80 -1.10 -20.25
C SER A 137 21.28 -1.09 -20.65
N TYR A 138 21.92 0.04 -20.46
CA TYR A 138 23.37 0.14 -20.57
C TYR A 138 23.94 1.01 -19.45
N THR A 139 25.20 0.71 -19.10
CA THR A 139 25.89 1.43 -18.05
C THR A 139 27.17 2.04 -18.61
N PHE A 140 27.45 3.26 -18.23
CA PHE A 140 28.70 3.92 -18.54
C PHE A 140 29.32 4.58 -17.29
N LEU A 141 30.61 4.83 -17.37
CA LEU A 141 31.36 5.49 -16.33
C LEU A 141 31.93 6.81 -16.89
N LEU A 142 31.87 7.81 -16.05
CA LEU A 142 32.45 9.13 -16.31
C LEU A 142 33.64 9.41 -15.40
N SER A 143 34.66 10.04 -15.94
CA SER A 143 35.73 10.63 -15.18
C SER A 143 35.25 11.88 -14.44
N ARG A 144 36.12 12.47 -13.62
CA ARG A 144 35.83 13.73 -12.89
C ARG A 144 35.58 14.92 -13.83
N ASN A 145 36.04 14.87 -15.09
CA ASN A 145 35.84 15.90 -16.11
C ASN A 145 34.63 15.60 -17.02
N GLY A 146 33.92 14.51 -16.77
CA GLY A 146 32.77 14.09 -17.58
C GLY A 146 33.13 13.33 -18.86
N SER A 147 34.41 12.95 -19.05
CA SER A 147 34.83 12.10 -20.16
C SER A 147 34.37 10.67 -19.96
N PHE A 148 33.95 10.01 -21.04
CA PHE A 148 33.55 8.61 -20.96
C PHE A 148 34.76 7.70 -20.72
N LEU A 149 34.77 7.02 -19.57
CA LEU A 149 35.72 5.97 -19.23
C LEU A 149 35.29 4.64 -19.84
N THR A 150 33.98 4.36 -19.78
CA THR A 150 33.34 3.23 -20.44
C THR A 150 32.06 3.68 -21.12
N HIS A 151 31.77 3.14 -22.29
CA HIS A 151 30.49 3.35 -22.99
C HIS A 151 30.25 2.18 -23.96
N PRO A 152 28.99 1.75 -24.23
CA PRO A 152 28.70 0.74 -25.23
C PRO A 152 29.22 1.13 -26.62
N ASP A 153 29.07 2.38 -26.98
CA ASP A 153 29.68 2.99 -28.14
C ASP A 153 31.13 3.37 -27.83
N ARG A 154 32.07 2.58 -28.32
CA ARG A 154 33.50 2.75 -28.04
C ARG A 154 34.08 4.02 -28.63
N GLU A 155 33.47 4.61 -29.65
CA GLU A 155 33.95 5.84 -30.28
C GLU A 155 33.83 7.05 -29.34
N LYS A 156 32.91 6.99 -28.36
CA LYS A 156 32.75 8.04 -27.34
C LYS A 156 33.87 8.07 -26.31
N ILE A 157 34.53 6.93 -26.10
CA ILE A 157 35.63 6.84 -25.14
C ILE A 157 36.78 7.72 -25.61
N MET A 158 37.22 8.68 -24.78
CA MET A 158 38.23 9.71 -25.06
C MET A 158 37.80 10.84 -26.00
N ASN A 159 36.83 10.62 -26.89
CA ASN A 159 36.47 11.60 -27.93
C ASN A 159 35.35 12.53 -27.44
N GLU A 160 34.49 12.07 -26.53
CA GLU A 160 33.33 12.82 -26.09
C GLU A 160 33.25 12.89 -24.56
N THR A 161 32.56 13.93 -24.11
CA THR A 161 32.13 14.07 -22.72
C THR A 161 30.61 14.03 -22.66
N ILE A 162 30.02 13.81 -21.49
CA ILE A 162 28.59 13.90 -21.31
C ILE A 162 28.02 15.26 -21.76
N PHE A 163 28.80 16.32 -21.63
CA PHE A 163 28.42 17.67 -22.04
C PHE A 163 28.48 17.86 -23.57
N SER A 164 29.48 17.29 -24.23
CA SER A 164 29.55 17.39 -25.73
C SER A 164 28.39 16.61 -26.38
N VAL A 165 27.99 15.49 -25.79
CA VAL A 165 26.83 14.72 -26.24
C VAL A 165 25.53 15.51 -26.01
N ALA A 166 25.35 16.10 -24.85
CA ALA A 166 24.18 16.91 -24.50
C ALA A 166 24.07 18.14 -25.44
N LEU A 167 25.20 18.82 -25.70
CA LEU A 167 25.27 19.97 -26.59
C LEU A 167 24.93 19.57 -28.04
N GLY A 168 25.47 18.44 -28.49
CA GLY A 168 25.21 17.95 -29.85
C GLY A 168 23.73 17.60 -30.10
N LYS A 169 23.00 17.20 -29.04
CA LYS A 169 21.56 16.93 -29.09
C LYS A 169 20.69 18.14 -28.72
N ASN A 170 21.30 19.23 -28.26
CA ASN A 170 20.61 20.37 -27.64
C ASN A 170 19.70 19.95 -26.47
N ASP A 171 20.16 18.97 -25.65
CA ASP A 171 19.41 18.36 -24.56
C ASP A 171 19.85 18.96 -23.22
N VAL A 172 19.04 19.91 -22.73
CA VAL A 172 19.27 20.59 -21.44
C VAL A 172 19.17 19.63 -20.25
N GLN A 173 18.33 18.59 -20.34
CA GLN A 173 18.17 17.62 -19.27
C GLN A 173 19.40 16.72 -19.15
N GLU A 174 19.97 16.28 -20.27
CA GLU A 174 21.22 15.49 -20.31
C GLU A 174 22.40 16.32 -19.75
N GLU A 175 22.45 17.63 -20.04
CA GLU A 175 23.43 18.55 -19.47
C GLU A 175 23.28 18.67 -17.94
N GLU A 176 22.06 18.82 -17.42
CA GLU A 176 21.77 18.90 -15.99
C GLU A 176 22.14 17.60 -15.28
N ILE A 177 21.82 16.44 -15.86
CA ILE A 177 22.25 15.13 -15.36
C ILE A 177 23.78 15.08 -15.26
N GLY A 178 24.48 15.52 -16.31
CA GLY A 178 25.94 15.60 -16.32
C GLY A 178 26.49 16.45 -15.17
N ARG A 179 25.93 17.62 -14.94
CA ARG A 179 26.31 18.50 -13.82
C ARG A 179 26.07 17.84 -12.44
N ASN A 180 24.94 17.19 -12.25
CA ASN A 180 24.60 16.48 -11.01
C ASN A 180 25.58 15.33 -10.75
N ILE A 181 25.89 14.54 -11.79
CA ILE A 181 26.86 13.45 -11.73
C ILE A 181 28.22 13.95 -11.27
N LEU A 182 28.75 15.02 -11.90
CA LEU A 182 30.08 15.56 -11.59
C LEU A 182 30.13 16.23 -10.21
N ASN A 183 29.02 16.74 -9.72
CA ASN A 183 28.91 17.26 -8.35
C ASN A 183 28.79 16.14 -7.28
N GLY A 184 28.87 14.88 -7.70
CA GLY A 184 28.79 13.73 -6.78
C GLY A 184 27.38 13.44 -6.25
N VAL A 185 26.35 13.98 -6.87
CA VAL A 185 24.98 13.75 -6.49
C VAL A 185 24.57 12.33 -6.90
N THR A 186 23.98 11.60 -5.96
CA THR A 186 23.30 10.32 -6.27
C THR A 186 21.82 10.59 -6.55
N GLY A 187 21.32 10.10 -7.68
CA GLY A 187 19.95 10.38 -8.04
C GLY A 187 19.44 9.59 -9.25
N THR A 188 18.20 9.91 -9.57
CA THR A 188 17.54 9.42 -10.78
C THR A 188 16.97 10.60 -11.53
N ALA A 189 17.08 10.58 -12.86
CA ALA A 189 16.45 11.57 -13.72
C ALA A 189 15.77 10.86 -14.89
N GLN A 190 14.65 11.40 -15.30
CA GLN A 190 14.02 10.99 -16.56
C GLN A 190 14.57 11.87 -17.67
N PHE A 191 14.95 11.28 -18.77
CA PHE A 191 15.34 12.03 -19.96
C PHE A 191 14.79 11.35 -21.20
N ASN A 192 14.50 12.17 -22.19
CA ASN A 192 13.95 11.72 -23.45
C ASN A 192 15.11 11.54 -24.44
N ASN A 193 15.51 10.30 -24.67
CA ASN A 193 16.41 10.04 -25.78
C ASN A 193 15.57 10.05 -27.06
N ALA A 194 16.10 10.58 -28.16
CA ALA A 194 15.37 10.79 -29.44
C ALA A 194 14.55 9.57 -29.91
N GLU A 195 14.81 8.38 -29.37
CA GLU A 195 14.13 7.13 -29.73
C GLU A 195 13.13 6.63 -28.66
N GLN A 196 13.34 6.96 -27.38
CA GLN A 196 12.44 6.52 -26.30
C GLN A 196 12.71 7.20 -24.95
N ASP A 197 11.67 7.34 -24.13
CA ASP A 197 11.78 7.77 -22.75
C ASP A 197 12.65 6.82 -21.93
N SER A 198 13.57 7.35 -21.14
CA SER A 198 14.53 6.58 -20.36
C SER A 198 14.72 7.18 -18.97
N TYR A 199 15.16 6.34 -18.04
CA TYR A 199 15.61 6.77 -16.72
C TYR A 199 17.12 6.63 -16.61
N ALA A 200 17.78 7.69 -16.19
CA ALA A 200 19.19 7.69 -15.79
C ALA A 200 19.28 7.51 -14.27
N LEU A 201 20.01 6.48 -13.83
CA LEU A 201 20.34 6.25 -12.44
C LEU A 201 21.83 6.50 -12.29
N TYR A 202 22.23 7.43 -11.43
CA TYR A 202 23.63 7.83 -11.31
C TYR A 202 24.09 7.98 -9.87
N THR A 203 25.35 7.66 -9.64
CA THR A 203 26.00 7.83 -8.35
C THR A 203 27.51 8.02 -8.52
N ALA A 204 28.13 8.77 -7.59
CA ALA A 204 29.57 8.88 -7.54
C ALA A 204 30.20 7.62 -6.95
N ILE A 205 31.38 7.25 -7.48
CA ILE A 205 32.20 6.17 -6.95
C ILE A 205 33.15 6.77 -5.91
N PRO A 206 33.11 6.31 -4.64
CA PRO A 206 33.96 6.88 -3.60
C PRO A 206 35.46 6.77 -3.93
N ASN A 207 36.23 7.76 -3.51
CA ASN A 207 37.69 7.80 -3.54
C ASN A 207 38.39 7.84 -4.92
N CYS A 208 37.64 7.82 -6.05
CA CYS A 208 38.27 7.92 -7.37
C CYS A 208 37.85 9.17 -8.18
N GLY A 209 36.77 9.83 -7.77
CA GLY A 209 36.20 10.96 -8.50
C GLY A 209 35.47 10.55 -9.80
N TRP A 210 35.23 9.26 -9.98
CA TRP A 210 34.43 8.74 -11.07
C TRP A 210 32.96 8.64 -10.69
N SER A 211 32.13 8.54 -11.68
CA SER A 211 30.70 8.32 -11.48
C SER A 211 30.18 7.23 -12.41
N VAL A 212 29.23 6.47 -11.94
CA VAL A 212 28.53 5.46 -12.73
C VAL A 212 27.14 5.98 -13.07
N CYS A 213 26.75 5.78 -14.31
CA CYS A 213 25.40 6.06 -14.78
C CYS A 213 24.84 4.85 -15.54
N THR A 214 23.62 4.45 -15.18
CA THR A 214 22.89 3.38 -15.87
C THR A 214 21.65 3.95 -16.52
N ILE A 215 21.50 3.72 -17.80
CA ILE A 215 20.34 4.14 -18.58
C ILE A 215 19.40 2.96 -18.74
N CYS A 216 18.17 3.14 -18.30
CA CYS A 216 17.11 2.13 -18.37
C CYS A 216 15.92 2.68 -19.16
N PRO A 217 15.51 2.08 -20.28
CA PRO A 217 14.31 2.47 -21.00
C PRO A 217 13.06 2.34 -20.13
N SER A 218 12.20 3.37 -20.14
CA SER A 218 10.97 3.42 -19.34
C SER A 218 10.06 2.22 -19.58
N GLN A 219 9.95 1.80 -20.84
CA GLN A 219 9.12 0.65 -21.22
C GLN A 219 9.50 -0.64 -20.49
N VAL A 220 10.80 -0.87 -20.24
CA VAL A 220 11.27 -2.09 -19.56
C VAL A 220 10.93 -2.07 -18.07
N ILE A 221 11.04 -0.90 -17.46
CA ILE A 221 10.67 -0.70 -16.05
C ILE A 221 9.16 -0.83 -15.90
N LEU A 222 8.37 -0.21 -16.77
CA LEU A 222 6.91 -0.16 -16.72
C LEU A 222 6.26 -1.48 -17.13
N HIS A 223 6.86 -2.25 -18.05
CA HIS A 223 6.31 -3.54 -18.50
C HIS A 223 6.05 -4.52 -17.34
N ASN A 224 6.93 -4.56 -16.35
CA ASN A 224 6.73 -5.38 -15.16
C ASN A 224 5.59 -4.84 -14.26
N LEU A 225 5.36 -3.53 -14.28
CA LEU A 225 4.24 -2.90 -13.57
C LEU A 225 2.91 -3.18 -14.26
N ASP A 226 2.87 -3.16 -15.60
CA ASP A 226 1.65 -3.46 -16.37
C ASP A 226 1.18 -4.89 -16.15
N ALA A 227 2.08 -5.87 -16.21
CA ALA A 227 1.76 -7.26 -15.92
C ALA A 227 1.23 -7.46 -14.49
N THR A 228 1.79 -6.73 -13.52
CA THR A 228 1.36 -6.76 -12.13
C THR A 228 0.01 -6.07 -11.95
N SER A 229 -0.21 -4.94 -12.62
CA SER A 229 -1.48 -4.20 -12.61
C SER A 229 -2.63 -5.04 -13.15
N HIS A 230 -2.44 -5.73 -14.27
CA HIS A 230 -3.46 -6.64 -14.82
C HIS A 230 -3.79 -7.79 -13.85
N ARG A 231 -2.80 -8.38 -13.18
CA ARG A 231 -3.04 -9.42 -12.17
C ARG A 231 -3.87 -8.89 -11.00
N ILE A 232 -3.57 -7.69 -10.51
CA ILE A 232 -4.34 -7.03 -9.43
C ILE A 232 -5.78 -6.79 -9.87
N ILE A 233 -6.00 -6.30 -11.10
CA ILE A 233 -7.33 -6.08 -11.67
C ILE A 233 -8.12 -7.40 -11.74
N TYR A 234 -7.51 -8.49 -12.21
CA TYR A 234 -8.19 -9.80 -12.26
C TYR A 234 -8.54 -10.34 -10.88
N ILE A 235 -7.65 -10.20 -9.89
CA ILE A 235 -7.92 -10.60 -8.49
C ILE A 235 -9.08 -9.78 -7.92
N PHE A 236 -9.10 -8.46 -8.18
CA PHE A 236 -10.17 -7.58 -7.74
C PHE A 236 -11.51 -7.95 -8.38
N LEU A 237 -11.56 -8.18 -9.69
CA LEU A 237 -12.76 -8.60 -10.40
C LEU A 237 -13.28 -9.96 -9.92
N ALA A 238 -12.38 -10.93 -9.71
CA ALA A 238 -12.71 -12.23 -9.15
C ALA A 238 -13.29 -12.12 -7.73
N GLY A 239 -12.68 -11.29 -6.88
CA GLY A 239 -13.19 -10.98 -5.54
C GLY A 239 -14.58 -10.36 -5.56
N MET A 240 -14.81 -9.40 -6.45
CA MET A 240 -16.12 -8.76 -6.63
C MET A 240 -17.19 -9.73 -7.11
N LEU A 241 -16.83 -10.65 -8.02
CA LEU A 241 -17.72 -11.68 -8.55
C LEU A 241 -18.17 -12.68 -7.47
N VAL A 242 -17.35 -12.93 -6.47
CA VAL A 242 -17.70 -13.76 -5.30
C VAL A 242 -18.49 -12.96 -4.26
N LEU A 243 -18.09 -11.73 -4.00
CA LEU A 243 -18.65 -10.91 -2.92
C LEU A 243 -20.08 -10.45 -3.21
N LEU A 244 -20.39 -10.06 -4.45
CA LEU A 244 -21.74 -9.61 -4.82
C LEU A 244 -22.81 -10.67 -4.63
N PRO A 245 -22.67 -11.93 -5.11
CA PRO A 245 -23.65 -12.97 -4.85
C PRO A 245 -23.74 -13.36 -3.37
N LEU A 246 -22.64 -13.28 -2.62
CA LEU A 246 -22.64 -13.51 -1.17
C LEU A 246 -23.51 -12.47 -0.44
N ILE A 247 -23.31 -11.18 -0.75
CA ILE A 247 -24.11 -10.08 -0.20
C ILE A 247 -25.59 -10.27 -0.60
N TYR A 248 -25.87 -10.57 -1.86
CA TYR A 248 -27.22 -10.83 -2.32
C TYR A 248 -27.89 -11.98 -1.55
N GLN A 249 -27.15 -13.06 -1.29
CA GLN A 249 -27.64 -14.20 -0.52
C GLN A 249 -27.91 -13.83 0.94
N ILE A 250 -27.03 -13.04 1.57
CA ILE A 250 -27.22 -12.53 2.94
C ILE A 250 -28.50 -11.68 3.02
N ILE A 251 -28.67 -10.73 2.09
CA ILE A 251 -29.86 -9.87 2.05
C ILE A 251 -31.13 -10.71 1.88
N HIS A 252 -31.11 -11.70 1.00
CA HIS A 252 -32.26 -12.53 0.76
C HIS A 252 -32.63 -13.44 1.93
N ARG A 253 -31.63 -14.03 2.59
CA ARG A 253 -31.87 -15.00 3.68
C ARG A 253 -32.09 -14.35 5.04
N LEU A 254 -31.48 -13.22 5.32
CA LEU A 254 -31.54 -12.62 6.66
C LEU A 254 -32.35 -11.32 6.70
N VAL A 255 -32.07 -10.39 5.81
CA VAL A 255 -32.67 -9.05 5.89
C VAL A 255 -34.15 -9.03 5.45
N ARG A 256 -34.49 -9.71 4.38
CA ARG A 256 -35.88 -9.74 3.89
C ARG A 256 -36.86 -10.34 4.90
N PRO A 257 -36.62 -11.50 5.50
CA PRO A 257 -37.52 -12.06 6.52
C PRO A 257 -37.67 -11.12 7.72
N LEU A 258 -36.57 -10.55 8.24
CA LEU A 258 -36.63 -9.62 9.37
C LEU A 258 -37.50 -8.40 9.11
N ARG A 259 -37.46 -7.85 7.90
CA ARG A 259 -38.30 -6.73 7.50
C ARG A 259 -39.80 -7.14 7.49
N LYS A 260 -40.11 -8.31 6.96
CA LYS A 260 -41.48 -8.84 6.96
C LYS A 260 -42.00 -9.11 8.38
N PHE A 261 -41.13 -9.63 9.29
CA PHE A 261 -41.49 -9.79 10.69
C PHE A 261 -41.83 -8.46 11.36
N SER A 262 -41.02 -7.42 11.09
CA SER A 262 -41.30 -6.09 11.61
C SER A 262 -42.64 -5.53 11.11
N GLU A 263 -42.96 -5.73 9.83
CA GLU A 263 -44.23 -5.32 9.24
C GLU A 263 -45.42 -6.09 9.85
N SER A 264 -45.28 -7.40 10.05
CA SER A 264 -46.29 -8.25 10.70
C SER A 264 -46.48 -7.89 12.16
N ALA A 265 -45.43 -7.72 12.91
CA ALA A 265 -45.48 -7.28 14.31
C ALA A 265 -46.16 -5.90 14.47
N ARG A 266 -45.90 -4.97 13.55
CA ARG A 266 -46.61 -3.68 13.52
C ARG A 266 -48.12 -3.84 13.23
N SER A 267 -48.47 -4.75 12.36
CA SER A 267 -49.87 -5.05 12.09
C SER A 267 -50.58 -5.67 13.28
N ILE A 268 -49.95 -6.62 13.99
CA ILE A 268 -50.45 -7.19 15.26
C ILE A 268 -50.66 -6.09 16.30
N ALA A 269 -49.70 -5.17 16.46
CA ALA A 269 -49.81 -4.05 17.39
C ALA A 269 -50.98 -3.09 17.09
N THR A 270 -51.48 -3.05 15.85
CA THR A 270 -52.68 -2.30 15.45
C THR A 270 -53.98 -3.11 15.58
N GLY A 271 -53.93 -4.28 16.21
CA GLY A 271 -55.11 -5.13 16.45
C GLY A 271 -55.53 -6.10 15.32
N ARG A 272 -54.67 -6.22 14.33
CA ARG A 272 -54.90 -7.21 13.24
C ARG A 272 -54.16 -8.50 13.54
N PHE A 273 -54.84 -9.49 14.10
CA PHE A 273 -54.26 -10.75 14.55
C PHE A 273 -54.34 -11.88 13.51
N ASP A 274 -54.87 -11.60 12.33
CA ASP A 274 -55.04 -12.52 11.21
C ASP A 274 -53.94 -12.43 10.15
N VAL A 275 -52.89 -11.64 10.42
CA VAL A 275 -51.78 -11.41 9.46
C VAL A 275 -50.90 -12.65 9.37
N ALA A 276 -50.70 -13.14 8.14
CA ALA A 276 -49.79 -14.24 7.88
C ALA A 276 -48.34 -13.82 8.19
N LEU A 277 -47.63 -14.61 9.00
CA LEU A 277 -46.21 -14.44 9.23
C LEU A 277 -45.40 -15.03 8.08
N PRO A 278 -44.22 -14.47 7.74
CA PRO A 278 -43.39 -14.97 6.65
C PRO A 278 -42.91 -16.41 6.94
N GLU A 279 -43.00 -17.28 5.95
CA GLU A 279 -42.47 -18.64 6.06
C GLU A 279 -40.93 -18.60 6.21
N VAL A 280 -40.42 -19.37 7.15
CA VAL A 280 -39.00 -19.49 7.45
C VAL A 280 -38.58 -20.94 7.37
N HIS A 281 -37.61 -21.23 6.51
CA HIS A 281 -37.07 -22.57 6.26
C HIS A 281 -35.72 -22.78 6.96
N SER A 282 -35.17 -21.75 7.62
CA SER A 282 -33.93 -21.85 8.37
C SER A 282 -34.12 -22.58 9.70
N LYS A 283 -33.04 -23.10 10.28
CA LYS A 283 -32.99 -23.71 11.61
C LYS A 283 -32.11 -22.91 12.57
N ASP A 284 -32.20 -21.61 12.47
CA ASP A 284 -31.43 -20.62 13.20
C ASP A 284 -32.32 -19.70 14.04
N GLU A 285 -31.78 -18.64 14.58
CA GLU A 285 -32.45 -17.63 15.42
C GLU A 285 -33.65 -16.97 14.71
N ILE A 286 -33.64 -16.99 13.37
CA ILE A 286 -34.81 -16.48 12.58
C ILE A 286 -36.00 -17.39 12.73
N LYS A 287 -35.80 -18.72 12.86
CA LYS A 287 -36.86 -19.67 13.11
C LYS A 287 -37.42 -19.50 14.53
N ASP A 288 -36.53 -19.32 15.52
CA ASP A 288 -36.94 -19.08 16.93
C ASP A 288 -37.77 -17.79 17.05
N LEU A 289 -37.38 -16.74 16.32
CA LEU A 289 -38.13 -15.49 16.24
C LEU A 289 -39.52 -15.70 15.61
N HIS A 290 -39.56 -16.45 14.51
CA HIS A 290 -40.84 -16.81 13.87
C HIS A 290 -41.80 -17.50 14.86
N ASP A 291 -41.32 -18.55 15.53
CA ASP A 291 -42.15 -19.36 16.42
C ASP A 291 -42.61 -18.55 17.64
N SER A 292 -41.74 -17.68 18.16
CA SER A 292 -42.11 -16.73 19.23
C SER A 292 -43.19 -15.74 18.81
N LEU A 293 -43.08 -15.20 17.58
CA LEU A 293 -44.11 -14.30 17.04
C LEU A 293 -45.45 -15.02 16.75
N VAL A 294 -45.42 -16.27 16.28
CA VAL A 294 -46.62 -17.11 16.10
C VAL A 294 -47.32 -17.29 17.46
N TYR A 295 -46.56 -17.69 18.49
CA TYR A 295 -47.09 -17.89 19.84
C TYR A 295 -47.70 -16.61 20.44
N MET A 296 -46.98 -15.48 20.26
CA MET A 296 -47.51 -14.18 20.71
C MET A 296 -48.79 -13.78 19.97
N GLN A 297 -48.86 -13.95 18.66
CA GLN A 297 -50.05 -13.69 17.85
C GLN A 297 -51.27 -14.50 18.30
N GLN A 298 -51.09 -15.82 18.51
CA GLN A 298 -52.12 -16.72 18.97
C GLN A 298 -52.63 -16.36 20.38
N SER A 299 -51.69 -16.07 21.33
CA SER A 299 -52.04 -15.69 22.68
C SER A 299 -52.80 -14.35 22.72
N LEU A 300 -52.35 -13.35 21.97
CA LEU A 300 -53.07 -12.06 21.90
C LEU A 300 -54.46 -12.20 21.27
N SER A 301 -54.58 -12.98 20.21
CA SER A 301 -55.89 -13.28 19.58
C SER A 301 -56.85 -13.99 20.59
N GLY A 302 -56.34 -14.94 21.36
CA GLY A 302 -57.09 -15.60 22.43
C GLY A 302 -57.58 -14.63 23.51
N TYR A 303 -56.68 -13.82 24.04
CA TYR A 303 -57.04 -12.80 25.07
C TYR A 303 -58.08 -11.80 24.56
N VAL A 304 -57.95 -11.32 23.33
CA VAL A 304 -58.92 -10.38 22.78
C VAL A 304 -60.28 -11.03 22.57
N SER A 305 -60.34 -12.31 22.17
CA SER A 305 -61.60 -13.08 22.04
C SER A 305 -62.25 -13.28 23.41
N GLU A 306 -61.47 -13.70 24.41
CA GLU A 306 -61.96 -13.87 25.80
C GLU A 306 -62.49 -12.54 26.38
N LEU A 307 -61.73 -11.45 26.17
CA LEU A 307 -62.15 -10.14 26.64
C LEU A 307 -63.48 -9.69 26.02
N ARG A 308 -63.65 -9.91 24.66
CA ARG A 308 -64.90 -9.62 23.98
C ARG A 308 -66.09 -10.41 24.53
N THR A 309 -65.89 -11.71 24.75
CA THR A 309 -66.97 -12.56 25.31
C THR A 309 -67.35 -12.17 26.73
N THR A 310 -66.32 -11.86 27.57
CA THR A 310 -66.53 -11.40 28.95
C THR A 310 -67.25 -10.04 28.97
N THR A 311 -66.80 -9.10 28.13
CA THR A 311 -67.46 -7.80 28.04
C THR A 311 -68.90 -7.88 27.55
N ALA A 312 -69.20 -8.69 26.51
CA ALA A 312 -70.52 -8.91 26.01
C ALA A 312 -71.44 -9.58 27.07
N SER A 313 -70.88 -10.58 27.84
CA SER A 313 -71.63 -11.20 28.95
C SER A 313 -71.94 -10.17 30.06
N LYS A 314 -70.98 -9.31 30.38
CA LYS A 314 -71.20 -8.25 31.42
C LYS A 314 -72.28 -7.25 30.97
N GLU A 315 -72.17 -6.71 29.72
CA GLU A 315 -73.18 -5.83 29.18
C GLU A 315 -74.56 -6.45 29.14
N ARG A 316 -74.67 -7.76 28.82
CA ARG A 316 -75.94 -8.46 28.84
C ARG A 316 -76.53 -8.53 30.26
N ILE A 317 -75.70 -8.92 31.27
CA ILE A 317 -76.13 -9.00 32.66
C ILE A 317 -76.57 -7.63 33.18
N GLU A 318 -75.80 -6.55 32.86
CA GLU A 318 -76.19 -5.20 33.25
C GLU A 318 -77.52 -4.78 32.62
N SER A 319 -77.76 -5.14 31.34
CA SER A 319 -79.04 -4.88 30.67
C SER A 319 -80.19 -5.66 31.30
N GLU A 320 -79.98 -6.98 31.58
CA GLU A 320 -80.99 -7.81 32.22
C GLU A 320 -81.36 -7.27 33.63
N LEU A 321 -80.37 -6.85 34.43
CA LEU A 321 -80.55 -6.24 35.73
C LEU A 321 -81.30 -4.89 35.64
N SER A 322 -80.99 -4.07 34.63
CA SER A 322 -81.69 -2.78 34.39
C SER A 322 -83.17 -3.00 34.13
N ILE A 323 -83.48 -3.98 33.23
CA ILE A 323 -84.89 -4.34 32.93
C ILE A 323 -85.57 -4.83 34.19
N ALA A 324 -84.96 -5.76 34.93
CA ALA A 324 -85.50 -6.25 36.20
C ALA A 324 -85.84 -5.15 37.19
N ARG A 325 -84.95 -4.14 37.31
CA ARG A 325 -85.14 -2.96 38.17
C ARG A 325 -86.34 -2.16 37.68
N GLU A 326 -86.46 -1.93 36.35
CA GLU A 326 -87.59 -1.16 35.79
C GLU A 326 -88.90 -1.86 36.07
N ILE A 327 -88.93 -3.17 35.93
CA ILE A 327 -90.14 -3.96 36.24
C ILE A 327 -90.49 -3.84 37.75
N GLN A 328 -89.45 -4.08 38.65
CA GLN A 328 -89.67 -4.01 40.07
C GLN A 328 -90.17 -2.63 40.51
N MET A 329 -89.55 -1.59 40.05
CA MET A 329 -89.91 -0.23 40.38
C MET A 329 -91.27 0.18 39.74
N GLY A 330 -91.69 -0.50 38.64
CA GLY A 330 -93.01 -0.34 38.03
C GLY A 330 -94.14 -0.92 38.81
N MET A 331 -93.82 -2.00 39.60
CA MET A 331 -94.90 -2.70 40.40
C MET A 331 -95.20 -1.97 41.76
N ILE A 332 -94.31 -1.11 42.19
CA ILE A 332 -94.45 -0.38 43.48
C ILE A 332 -95.36 0.85 43.31
N PRO A 333 -96.29 1.12 44.20
CA PRO A 333 -97.11 2.34 44.18
C PRO A 333 -96.20 3.58 44.25
N LYS A 334 -96.46 4.53 43.30
CA LYS A 334 -95.63 5.77 43.18
C LYS A 334 -96.41 7.04 43.36
N ILE A 335 -97.73 6.96 43.41
CA ILE A 335 -98.57 8.15 43.51
C ILE A 335 -98.90 8.41 44.96
N PHE A 336 -98.55 9.52 45.50
CA PHE A 336 -98.78 9.92 46.89
C PHE A 336 -99.41 11.30 46.94
N PRO A 337 -100.36 11.59 47.86
CA PRO A 337 -101.06 10.59 48.66
C PRO A 337 -101.96 9.66 47.78
N PRO A 338 -102.00 8.34 48.08
CA PRO A 338 -102.67 7.38 47.25
C PRO A 338 -104.22 7.41 47.35
N TYR A 339 -104.71 8.01 48.44
CA TYR A 339 -106.18 8.21 48.71
C TYR A 339 -106.45 9.67 49.07
N PRO A 340 -106.40 10.62 48.11
CA PRO A 340 -106.53 12.03 48.35
C PRO A 340 -107.91 12.46 48.84
N GLU A 341 -108.93 11.68 48.69
CA GLU A 341 -110.28 11.90 49.20
C GLU A 341 -110.56 11.45 50.67
N ARG A 342 -109.55 10.87 51.31
CA ARG A 342 -109.64 10.41 52.69
C ARG A 342 -108.82 11.35 53.59
N GLU A 343 -109.50 12.03 54.47
CA GLU A 343 -108.86 12.94 55.45
C GLU A 343 -108.31 12.21 56.68
N ASP A 344 -108.66 10.94 56.92
CA ASP A 344 -108.27 10.06 58.00
C ASP A 344 -107.01 9.23 57.74
N VAL A 345 -106.43 9.29 56.54
CA VAL A 345 -105.23 8.52 56.16
C VAL A 345 -104.29 9.44 55.39
N ASP A 346 -103.04 9.60 56.00
CA ASP A 346 -101.87 10.25 55.39
C ASP A 346 -100.81 9.15 55.21
N LEU A 347 -100.51 8.75 54.00
CA LEU A 347 -99.55 7.68 53.66
C LEU A 347 -98.58 8.14 52.69
N HIS A 348 -97.28 7.96 52.98
CA HIS A 348 -96.14 8.20 52.11
C HIS A 348 -95.16 7.01 52.28
N ALA A 349 -94.66 6.56 51.09
CA ALA A 349 -93.63 5.46 51.10
C ALA A 349 -92.63 5.79 49.99
N ILE A 350 -91.36 5.44 50.22
CA ILE A 350 -90.23 5.59 49.31
C ILE A 350 -89.34 4.36 49.37
N LEU A 351 -88.85 3.93 48.20
CA LEU A 351 -87.89 2.81 48.12
C LEU A 351 -86.65 3.29 47.35
N HIS A 352 -85.50 3.09 47.98
CA HIS A 352 -84.18 3.34 47.41
C HIS A 352 -83.39 2.02 47.36
N PRO A 353 -83.41 1.27 46.27
CA PRO A 353 -82.65 0.04 46.17
C PRO A 353 -81.15 0.25 46.34
N ALA A 354 -80.46 -0.51 47.16
CA ALA A 354 -79.00 -0.44 47.40
C ALA A 354 -78.20 -1.07 46.26
N LYS A 355 -78.78 -1.89 45.39
CA LYS A 355 -78.26 -2.53 44.19
C LYS A 355 -79.22 -2.30 43.04
N GLU A 356 -78.84 -2.79 41.85
CA GLU A 356 -79.65 -2.65 40.61
C GLU A 356 -81.07 -3.19 40.85
N VAL A 357 -81.22 -4.29 41.53
CA VAL A 357 -82.55 -4.85 41.96
C VAL A 357 -82.54 -4.92 43.45
N GLY A 358 -83.58 -4.37 44.07
CA GLY A 358 -83.78 -4.38 45.54
C GLY A 358 -84.38 -5.68 46.02
N GLY A 359 -84.05 -6.11 47.24
CA GLY A 359 -84.77 -7.21 47.92
C GLY A 359 -86.03 -6.75 48.59
N ASP A 360 -86.10 -5.44 48.81
CA ASP A 360 -87.24 -4.86 49.54
C ASP A 360 -88.38 -4.49 48.61
N LEU A 361 -89.59 -4.53 49.20
CA LEU A 361 -90.76 -4.08 48.47
C LEU A 361 -91.78 -3.45 49.53
N TYR A 362 -92.66 -2.65 49.05
CA TYR A 362 -93.82 -2.22 49.75
C TYR A 362 -95.04 -2.20 48.87
N ASP A 363 -96.17 -2.46 49.48
CA ASP A 363 -97.51 -2.30 48.90
C ASP A 363 -98.53 -1.96 49.92
N PHE A 364 -99.64 -1.35 49.53
CA PHE A 364 -100.73 -1.02 50.40
C PHE A 364 -102.04 -0.89 49.61
N PHE A 365 -103.12 -1.22 50.34
CA PHE A 365 -104.50 -1.03 49.82
C PHE A 365 -105.49 -0.85 51.00
N ILE A 366 -106.64 -0.26 50.74
CA ILE A 366 -107.74 -0.13 51.68
C ILE A 366 -108.88 -1.07 51.25
N ASP A 367 -109.31 -1.83 52.18
CA ASP A 367 -110.52 -2.69 52.03
C ASP A 367 -111.36 -2.62 53.34
N ASN A 368 -112.70 -2.45 53.16
CA ASN A 368 -113.72 -2.31 54.26
C ASN A 368 -113.22 -1.35 55.37
N ASP A 369 -112.73 -0.12 55.00
CA ASP A 369 -112.27 0.92 55.92
C ASP A 369 -110.99 0.55 56.69
N ARG A 370 -110.26 -0.49 56.32
CA ARG A 370 -109.00 -0.89 56.86
C ARG A 370 -107.87 -0.75 55.88
N LEU A 371 -106.75 -0.16 56.39
CA LEU A 371 -105.55 -0.05 55.62
C LEU A 371 -104.69 -1.31 55.81
N TYR A 372 -104.38 -1.97 54.72
CA TYR A 372 -103.43 -3.10 54.70
C TYR A 372 -102.18 -2.57 54.01
N PHE A 373 -101.07 -2.90 54.62
CA PHE A 373 -99.74 -2.56 54.03
C PHE A 373 -98.79 -3.75 54.25
N VAL A 374 -97.85 -3.91 53.39
CA VAL A 374 -96.70 -4.84 53.49
C VAL A 374 -95.42 -4.08 53.22
N ILE A 375 -94.39 -4.38 54.01
CA ILE A 375 -93.03 -4.00 53.84
C ILE A 375 -92.23 -5.29 54.01
N GLY A 376 -91.50 -5.66 52.98
CA GLY A 376 -90.78 -6.91 52.92
C GLY A 376 -89.34 -6.72 52.43
#